data_ad1e6523c7aaca251e4859a9d4116499
#
_entry.id   ad1e6523c7aaca251e4859a9d4116499
#
_cell.length_a   1.000
_cell.length_b   1.000
_cell.length_c   1.000
_cell.angle_alpha   90.00
_cell.angle_beta   90.00
_cell.angle_gamma   90.00
#
_symmetry.space_group_name_H-M   'P 1'
#
loop_
_entity.id
_entity.type
_entity.pdbx_description
1 polymer ?
#
loop_
_entity_poly.entity_id
_entity_poly.type
_entity_poly.pdbx_seq_one_letter_code
_entity_poly.pdbx_strand_id
1 'polypeptide(L)'
;MSLIEEFNLQLYSLRELTKEDFPGVLKRVGEIGYTGVEFAGYGGLTASQMYSLLKENGLKSISSHVPLERLVNDLDEELNYNREIGTQTIIVPYYPLKTIHDAKILAEQLAPIARAVRSAGFTFGYHNHAHEFAKSEDGTVLLDLLMQLTDGLDMVLELDVYWAAYAGVDVMAYMEKQKNRIRLLHLKQMADFKSRKCVDLDEGVLDFNAIICKGLEIGVQHCILEQEEFAVSPYQSIEKGYKHIMNL
;
A
#
# COMPACT_ATOMS: atom_id res chain seq x y z
N MET A 1 23.09 -11.05 2.98
CA MET A 1 22.59 -10.41 1.74
C MET A 1 21.14 -10.14 1.98
N SER A 2 20.65 -8.92 1.82
CA SER A 2 19.22 -8.60 2.05
C SER A 2 18.32 -9.45 1.16
N LEU A 3 17.11 -9.79 1.64
CA LEU A 3 16.10 -10.53 0.86
C LEU A 3 15.56 -9.70 -0.33
N ILE A 4 15.58 -8.37 -0.20
CA ILE A 4 15.13 -7.42 -1.22
C ILE A 4 16.22 -6.37 -1.48
N GLU A 5 16.27 -5.87 -2.71
CA GLU A 5 17.20 -4.82 -3.11
C GLU A 5 16.59 -3.42 -2.99
N GLU A 6 15.27 -3.32 -3.10
CA GLU A 6 14.50 -2.07 -3.05
C GLU A 6 13.50 -2.14 -1.91
N PHE A 7 13.44 -1.10 -1.08
CA PHE A 7 12.46 -0.95 -0.03
C PHE A 7 11.83 0.43 -0.08
N ASN A 8 10.52 0.50 0.07
CA ASN A 8 9.72 1.67 -0.23
C ASN A 8 8.95 2.13 1.02
N LEU A 9 8.50 3.38 1.01
CA LEU A 9 7.76 3.99 2.12
C LEU A 9 6.40 4.50 1.66
N GLN A 10 5.32 4.13 2.38
CA GLN A 10 4.03 4.80 2.27
C GLN A 10 4.11 6.16 3.01
N LEU A 11 3.92 7.26 2.25
CA LEU A 11 4.05 8.62 2.79
C LEU A 11 2.97 9.00 3.80
N TYR A 12 1.86 8.24 3.87
CA TYR A 12 0.88 8.40 4.94
C TYR A 12 1.51 8.22 6.33
N SER A 13 2.57 7.42 6.42
CA SER A 13 3.38 7.28 7.65
C SER A 13 3.92 8.63 8.13
N LEU A 14 4.19 9.55 7.23
CA LEU A 14 4.74 10.87 7.53
C LEU A 14 3.72 12.00 7.27
N ARG A 15 2.41 11.68 7.24
CA ARG A 15 1.34 12.60 6.85
C ARG A 15 1.32 13.95 7.56
N GLU A 16 1.72 14.00 8.83
CA GLU A 16 1.78 15.29 9.54
C GLU A 16 2.99 16.12 9.10
N LEU A 17 4.12 15.47 8.85
CA LEU A 17 5.34 16.12 8.38
C LEU A 17 5.23 16.57 6.92
N THR A 18 4.55 15.80 6.07
CA THR A 18 4.32 16.19 4.65
C THR A 18 3.41 17.40 4.52
N LYS A 19 2.52 17.67 5.49
CA LYS A 19 1.71 18.89 5.52
C LYS A 19 2.55 20.14 5.80
N GLU A 20 3.64 19.98 6.56
CA GLU A 20 4.53 21.08 6.95
C GLU A 20 5.62 21.32 5.90
N ASP A 21 6.32 20.25 5.47
CA ASP A 21 7.45 20.34 4.54
C ASP A 21 7.56 19.07 3.68
N PHE A 22 6.76 18.98 2.61
CA PHE A 22 6.79 17.83 1.71
C PHE A 22 8.16 17.62 1.05
N PRO A 23 8.84 18.66 0.51
CA PRO A 23 10.18 18.49 -0.07
C PRO A 23 11.21 17.97 0.94
N GLY A 24 11.22 18.51 2.16
CA GLY A 24 12.12 18.06 3.23
C GLY A 24 11.87 16.61 3.65
N VAL A 25 10.60 16.17 3.64
CA VAL A 25 10.26 14.76 3.88
C VAL A 25 10.84 13.86 2.80
N LEU A 26 10.66 14.16 1.52
CA LEU A 26 11.24 13.35 0.44
C LEU A 26 12.76 13.27 0.51
N LYS A 27 13.40 14.41 0.81
CA LYS A 27 14.84 14.45 1.02
C LYS A 27 15.28 13.51 2.15
N ARG A 28 14.60 13.57 3.29
CA ARG A 28 14.95 12.71 4.44
C ARG A 28 14.70 11.23 4.16
N VAL A 29 13.64 10.90 3.43
CA VAL A 29 13.33 9.52 3.03
C VAL A 29 14.44 8.96 2.11
N GLY A 30 14.90 9.73 1.13
CA GLY A 30 16.04 9.35 0.29
C GLY A 30 17.35 9.21 1.07
N GLU A 31 17.64 10.12 2.02
CA GLU A 31 18.82 10.05 2.89
C GLU A 31 18.84 8.82 3.78
N ILE A 32 17.69 8.30 4.22
CA ILE A 32 17.58 7.04 4.99
C ILE A 32 17.98 5.85 4.12
N GLY A 33 17.70 5.90 2.81
CA GLY A 33 18.05 4.85 1.86
C GLY A 33 16.85 4.21 1.16
N TYR A 34 15.63 4.65 1.41
CA TYR A 34 14.47 4.18 0.65
C TYR A 34 14.66 4.43 -0.84
N THR A 35 14.19 3.49 -1.66
CA THR A 35 14.36 3.56 -3.12
C THR A 35 13.13 4.11 -3.82
N GLY A 36 12.01 4.11 -3.14
CA GLY A 36 10.76 4.64 -3.67
C GLY A 36 9.76 5.01 -2.59
N VAL A 37 8.72 5.68 -3.02
CA VAL A 37 7.60 6.10 -2.17
C VAL A 37 6.27 5.70 -2.80
N GLU A 38 5.31 5.45 -1.93
CA GLU A 38 3.90 5.42 -2.26
C GLU A 38 3.24 6.70 -1.77
N PHE A 39 2.48 7.33 -2.64
CA PHE A 39 1.84 8.60 -2.33
C PHE A 39 0.49 8.42 -1.64
N ALA A 40 0.20 9.31 -0.68
CA ALA A 40 -1.11 9.53 -0.08
C ALA A 40 -1.48 11.02 -0.21
N GLY A 41 -1.61 11.47 -1.47
CA GLY A 41 -1.73 12.86 -1.84
C GLY A 41 -0.38 13.50 -2.17
N TYR A 42 -0.41 14.69 -2.77
CA TYR A 42 0.76 15.31 -3.42
C TYR A 42 1.20 16.64 -2.79
N GLY A 43 0.63 17.02 -1.65
CA GLY A 43 1.01 18.24 -0.92
C GLY A 43 0.81 19.56 -1.68
N GLY A 44 -0.07 19.59 -2.68
CA GLY A 44 -0.31 20.77 -3.52
C GLY A 44 0.82 21.09 -4.52
N LEU A 45 1.81 20.19 -4.65
CA LEU A 45 2.88 20.33 -5.64
C LEU A 45 2.36 19.94 -7.03
N THR A 46 2.84 20.64 -8.05
CA THR A 46 2.60 20.22 -9.45
C THR A 46 3.37 18.92 -9.74
N ALA A 47 2.93 18.16 -10.74
CA ALA A 47 3.60 16.93 -11.14
C ALA A 47 5.07 17.17 -11.52
N SER A 48 5.37 18.26 -12.23
CA SER A 48 6.74 18.63 -12.60
C SER A 48 7.63 18.94 -11.38
N GLN A 49 7.09 19.64 -10.36
CA GLN A 49 7.81 19.86 -9.10
C GLN A 49 8.07 18.54 -8.38
N MET A 50 7.05 17.68 -8.29
CA MET A 50 7.16 16.37 -7.64
C MET A 50 8.18 15.49 -8.37
N TYR A 51 8.14 15.42 -9.70
CA TYR A 51 9.11 14.67 -10.49
C TYR A 51 10.55 15.12 -10.23
N SER A 52 10.79 16.45 -10.17
CA SER A 52 12.10 17.02 -9.86
C SER A 52 12.57 16.60 -8.47
N LEU A 53 11.71 16.70 -7.46
CA LEU A 53 12.03 16.31 -6.09
C LEU A 53 12.34 14.81 -5.96
N LEU A 54 11.56 13.94 -6.61
CA LEU A 54 11.83 12.50 -6.62
C LEU A 54 13.22 12.22 -7.22
N LYS A 55 13.51 12.82 -8.37
CA LYS A 55 14.79 12.65 -9.05
C LYS A 55 15.98 13.17 -8.23
N GLU A 56 15.86 14.34 -7.63
CA GLU A 56 16.89 14.94 -6.78
C GLU A 56 17.24 14.08 -5.56
N ASN A 57 16.26 13.34 -5.04
CA ASN A 57 16.43 12.51 -3.84
C ASN A 57 16.59 11.01 -4.15
N GLY A 58 16.74 10.63 -5.43
CA GLY A 58 16.94 9.24 -5.84
C GLY A 58 15.74 8.34 -5.59
N LEU A 59 14.53 8.91 -5.49
CA LEU A 59 13.30 8.19 -5.21
C LEU A 59 12.50 7.90 -6.50
N LYS A 60 11.80 6.77 -6.51
CA LYS A 60 10.81 6.41 -7.53
C LYS A 60 9.39 6.57 -6.96
N SER A 61 8.43 6.93 -7.80
CA SER A 61 7.01 6.76 -7.49
C SER A 61 6.60 5.32 -7.77
N ILE A 62 6.39 4.53 -6.73
CA ILE A 62 6.02 3.11 -6.87
C ILE A 62 4.53 2.99 -7.14
N SER A 63 3.74 3.63 -6.31
CA SER A 63 2.28 3.60 -6.31
C SER A 63 1.70 4.90 -5.77
N SER A 64 0.41 5.10 -6.02
CA SER A 64 -0.35 6.21 -5.43
C SER A 64 -1.67 5.70 -4.88
N HIS A 65 -1.91 5.98 -3.61
CA HIS A 65 -3.22 5.86 -2.98
C HIS A 65 -4.11 7.01 -3.43
N VAL A 66 -5.06 6.72 -4.31
CA VAL A 66 -6.00 7.70 -4.85
C VAL A 66 -7.40 7.38 -4.36
N PRO A 67 -8.06 8.28 -3.59
CA PRO A 67 -9.42 8.06 -3.13
C PRO A 67 -10.38 7.77 -4.28
N LEU A 68 -11.32 6.82 -4.06
CA LEU A 68 -12.29 6.43 -5.09
C LEU A 68 -13.05 7.62 -5.68
N GLU A 69 -13.40 8.61 -4.84
CA GLU A 69 -14.08 9.83 -5.27
C GLU A 69 -13.27 10.60 -6.34
N ARG A 70 -11.95 10.71 -6.17
CA ARG A 70 -11.05 11.34 -7.16
C ARG A 70 -11.01 10.53 -8.46
N LEU A 71 -10.95 9.21 -8.38
CA LEU A 71 -10.97 8.34 -9.55
C LEU A 71 -12.31 8.37 -10.30
N VAL A 72 -13.41 8.65 -9.60
CA VAL A 72 -14.73 8.80 -10.24
C VAL A 72 -14.88 10.17 -10.91
N ASN A 73 -14.41 11.24 -10.28
CA ASN A 73 -14.68 12.61 -10.71
C ASN A 73 -13.55 13.21 -11.57
N ASP A 74 -12.29 12.86 -11.29
CA ASP A 74 -11.11 13.54 -11.82
C ASP A 74 -10.07 12.57 -12.38
N LEU A 75 -10.50 11.44 -12.96
CA LEU A 75 -9.62 10.34 -13.39
C LEU A 75 -8.50 10.81 -14.33
N ASP A 76 -8.82 11.61 -15.33
CA ASP A 76 -7.82 12.06 -16.29
C ASP A 76 -6.74 12.95 -15.64
N GLU A 77 -7.12 13.77 -14.67
CA GLU A 77 -6.18 14.59 -13.89
C GLU A 77 -5.22 13.68 -13.09
N GLU A 78 -5.76 12.70 -12.36
CA GLU A 78 -4.98 11.74 -11.59
C GLU A 78 -4.02 10.92 -12.49
N LEU A 79 -4.51 10.43 -13.62
CA LEU A 79 -3.67 9.66 -14.55
C LEU A 79 -2.56 10.51 -15.18
N ASN A 80 -2.85 11.76 -15.52
CA ASN A 80 -1.84 12.67 -16.09
C ASN A 80 -0.77 13.01 -15.04
N TYR A 81 -1.19 13.33 -13.80
CA TYR A 81 -0.26 13.59 -12.70
C TYR A 81 0.67 12.38 -12.47
N ASN A 82 0.08 11.20 -12.29
CA ASN A 82 0.82 9.98 -12.01
C ASN A 82 1.75 9.55 -13.16
N ARG A 83 1.34 9.81 -14.40
CA ARG A 83 2.21 9.56 -15.58
C ARG A 83 3.45 10.45 -15.56
N GLU A 84 3.30 11.73 -15.22
CA GLU A 84 4.41 12.68 -15.19
C GLU A 84 5.42 12.36 -14.09
N ILE A 85 4.96 11.93 -12.92
CA ILE A 85 5.84 11.52 -11.80
C ILE A 85 6.38 10.08 -11.93
N GLY A 86 5.95 9.33 -12.95
CA GLY A 86 6.45 7.98 -13.24
C GLY A 86 5.84 6.88 -12.37
N THR A 87 4.69 7.11 -11.75
CA THR A 87 3.94 6.09 -10.98
C THR A 87 3.59 4.90 -11.86
N GLN A 88 3.66 3.70 -11.31
CA GLN A 88 3.32 2.47 -12.01
C GLN A 88 1.94 1.92 -11.62
N THR A 89 1.54 2.11 -10.37
CA THR A 89 0.33 1.50 -9.81
C THR A 89 -0.56 2.54 -9.13
N ILE A 90 -1.85 2.51 -9.46
CA ILE A 90 -2.89 3.31 -8.81
C ILE A 90 -3.68 2.39 -7.88
N ILE A 91 -3.77 2.74 -6.61
CA ILE A 91 -4.43 1.94 -5.57
C ILE A 91 -5.60 2.72 -4.98
N VAL A 92 -6.76 2.08 -4.87
CA VAL A 92 -7.86 2.58 -4.04
C VAL A 92 -7.54 2.23 -2.59
N PRO A 93 -7.28 3.24 -1.73
CA PRO A 93 -6.75 3.00 -0.38
C PRO A 93 -7.82 2.55 0.62
N TYR A 94 -9.08 2.86 0.37
CA TYR A 94 -10.14 2.62 1.35
C TYR A 94 -11.53 2.67 0.72
N TYR A 95 -12.40 1.80 1.19
CA TYR A 95 -13.85 1.88 0.98
C TYR A 95 -14.56 1.35 2.23
N PRO A 96 -15.69 1.95 2.68
CA PRO A 96 -16.41 1.50 3.88
C PRO A 96 -17.21 0.21 3.60
N LEU A 97 -16.50 -0.87 3.28
CA LEU A 97 -17.03 -2.18 2.90
C LEU A 97 -17.59 -2.92 4.12
N LYS A 98 -18.92 -3.02 4.25
CA LYS A 98 -19.59 -3.63 5.41
C LYS A 98 -20.51 -4.79 5.04
N THR A 99 -20.99 -4.84 3.81
CA THR A 99 -22.00 -5.82 3.35
C THR A 99 -21.64 -6.37 1.96
N ILE A 100 -22.27 -7.49 1.60
CA ILE A 100 -22.24 -8.03 0.23
C ILE A 100 -22.73 -7.00 -0.79
N HIS A 101 -23.70 -6.18 -0.42
CA HIS A 101 -24.24 -5.14 -1.28
C HIS A 101 -23.18 -4.06 -1.57
N ASP A 102 -22.44 -3.62 -0.54
CA ASP A 102 -21.34 -2.67 -0.71
C ASP A 102 -20.26 -3.23 -1.64
N ALA A 103 -19.90 -4.51 -1.49
CA ALA A 103 -18.93 -5.16 -2.36
C ALA A 103 -19.36 -5.15 -3.84
N LYS A 104 -20.65 -5.38 -4.11
CA LYS A 104 -21.20 -5.32 -5.48
C LYS A 104 -21.17 -3.91 -6.03
N ILE A 105 -21.61 -2.90 -5.25
CA ILE A 105 -21.57 -1.50 -5.65
C ILE A 105 -20.12 -1.07 -5.94
N LEU A 106 -19.20 -1.41 -5.05
CA LEU A 106 -17.78 -1.09 -5.24
C LEU A 106 -17.24 -1.73 -6.51
N ALA A 107 -17.49 -3.01 -6.75
CA ALA A 107 -17.03 -3.71 -7.95
C ALA A 107 -17.58 -3.08 -9.24
N GLU A 108 -18.86 -2.66 -9.23
CA GLU A 108 -19.49 -1.95 -10.36
C GLU A 108 -18.80 -0.57 -10.62
N GLN A 109 -18.45 0.16 -9.57
CA GLN A 109 -17.73 1.43 -9.69
C GLN A 109 -16.28 1.23 -10.16
N LEU A 110 -15.59 0.20 -9.65
CA LEU A 110 -14.21 -0.08 -10.00
C LEU A 110 -14.05 -0.54 -11.46
N ALA A 111 -15.03 -1.23 -12.03
CA ALA A 111 -14.92 -1.82 -13.35
C ALA A 111 -14.61 -0.84 -14.49
N PRO A 112 -15.28 0.30 -14.66
CA PRO A 112 -14.91 1.30 -15.66
C PRO A 112 -13.57 1.96 -15.35
N ILE A 113 -13.27 2.24 -14.08
CA ILE A 113 -12.01 2.84 -13.65
C ILE A 113 -10.83 1.90 -13.98
N ALA A 114 -10.93 0.62 -13.62
CA ALA A 114 -9.90 -0.38 -13.89
C ALA A 114 -9.55 -0.46 -15.40
N ARG A 115 -10.59 -0.45 -16.25
CA ARG A 115 -10.39 -0.45 -17.71
C ARG A 115 -9.67 0.82 -18.20
N ALA A 116 -10.05 1.99 -17.70
CA ALA A 116 -9.45 3.26 -18.09
C ALA A 116 -8.00 3.38 -17.59
N VAL A 117 -7.73 3.05 -16.31
CA VAL A 117 -6.39 3.04 -15.70
C VAL A 117 -5.46 2.11 -16.48
N ARG A 118 -5.93 0.89 -16.79
CA ARG A 118 -5.17 -0.07 -17.59
C ARG A 118 -4.91 0.43 -19.03
N SER A 119 -5.92 0.99 -19.68
CA SER A 119 -5.77 1.56 -21.02
C SER A 119 -4.77 2.72 -21.05
N ALA A 120 -4.61 3.41 -19.94
CA ALA A 120 -3.61 4.46 -19.75
C ALA A 120 -2.20 3.92 -19.42
N GLY A 121 -2.03 2.60 -19.30
CA GLY A 121 -0.74 1.92 -19.09
C GLY A 121 -0.37 1.71 -17.60
N PHE A 122 -1.29 1.92 -16.66
CA PHE A 122 -1.05 1.68 -15.24
C PHE A 122 -1.59 0.32 -14.79
N THR A 123 -1.03 -0.19 -13.71
CA THR A 123 -1.64 -1.22 -12.89
C THR A 123 -2.69 -0.59 -11.97
N PHE A 124 -3.80 -1.29 -11.72
CA PHE A 124 -4.84 -0.82 -10.82
C PHE A 124 -5.09 -1.82 -9.69
N GLY A 125 -5.25 -1.33 -8.46
CA GLY A 125 -5.40 -2.20 -7.31
C GLY A 125 -6.26 -1.64 -6.18
N TYR A 126 -6.38 -2.46 -5.15
CA TYR A 126 -7.10 -2.16 -3.91
C TYR A 126 -6.22 -2.50 -2.72
N HIS A 127 -6.23 -1.63 -1.70
CA HIS A 127 -5.56 -1.82 -0.42
C HIS A 127 -6.59 -2.22 0.65
N ASN A 128 -6.26 -3.20 1.48
CA ASN A 128 -7.13 -3.67 2.54
C ASN A 128 -6.79 -3.08 3.91
N HIS A 129 -7.84 -2.97 4.72
CA HIS A 129 -7.77 -2.85 6.16
C HIS A 129 -8.37 -4.10 6.83
N ALA A 130 -8.64 -4.05 8.13
CA ALA A 130 -9.21 -5.19 8.85
C ALA A 130 -10.69 -5.43 8.55
N HIS A 131 -11.45 -4.38 8.25
CA HIS A 131 -12.90 -4.48 8.09
C HIS A 131 -13.33 -5.25 6.84
N GLU A 132 -12.52 -5.28 5.79
CA GLU A 132 -12.80 -6.06 4.60
C GLU A 132 -12.70 -7.58 4.82
N PHE A 133 -12.03 -8.00 5.90
CA PHE A 133 -12.03 -9.40 6.31
C PHE A 133 -13.27 -9.81 7.13
N ALA A 134 -14.19 -8.87 7.37
CA ALA A 134 -15.47 -9.22 8.01
C ALA A 134 -16.22 -10.27 7.18
N LYS A 135 -16.93 -11.16 7.91
CA LYS A 135 -17.80 -12.18 7.30
C LYS A 135 -19.21 -11.67 7.30
N SER A 136 -19.89 -11.82 6.17
CA SER A 136 -21.33 -11.67 6.06
C SER A 136 -22.08 -12.81 6.78
N GLU A 137 -23.41 -12.71 6.87
CA GLU A 137 -24.25 -13.71 7.55
C GLU A 137 -24.11 -15.13 6.99
N ASP A 138 -23.85 -15.27 5.69
CA ASP A 138 -23.60 -16.55 5.03
C ASP A 138 -22.14 -17.03 5.12
N GLY A 139 -21.27 -16.30 5.85
CA GLY A 139 -19.88 -16.64 6.05
C GLY A 139 -18.92 -16.13 4.97
N THR A 140 -19.40 -15.41 3.95
CA THR A 140 -18.58 -14.84 2.88
C THR A 140 -17.67 -13.73 3.43
N VAL A 141 -16.35 -13.83 3.18
CA VAL A 141 -15.40 -12.76 3.49
C VAL A 141 -15.52 -11.67 2.43
N LEU A 142 -15.70 -10.42 2.85
CA LEU A 142 -16.03 -9.31 1.94
C LEU A 142 -14.87 -8.99 0.98
N LEU A 143 -13.61 -9.04 1.44
CA LEU A 143 -12.45 -8.85 0.56
C LEU A 143 -12.37 -9.94 -0.51
N ASP A 144 -12.61 -11.21 -0.13
CA ASP A 144 -12.62 -12.32 -1.09
C ASP A 144 -13.70 -12.13 -2.16
N LEU A 145 -14.88 -11.68 -1.73
CA LEU A 145 -15.98 -11.39 -2.65
C LEU A 145 -15.61 -10.24 -3.60
N LEU A 146 -15.00 -9.16 -3.10
CA LEU A 146 -14.53 -8.06 -3.94
C LEU A 146 -13.51 -8.56 -4.98
N MET A 147 -12.53 -9.36 -4.55
CA MET A 147 -11.55 -9.95 -5.47
C MET A 147 -12.21 -10.86 -6.53
N GLN A 148 -13.22 -11.63 -6.15
CA GLN A 148 -13.99 -12.45 -7.08
C GLN A 148 -14.82 -11.60 -8.05
N LEU A 149 -15.52 -10.57 -7.58
CA LEU A 149 -16.35 -9.70 -8.41
C LEU A 149 -15.52 -8.87 -9.41
N THR A 150 -14.26 -8.62 -9.08
CA THR A 150 -13.29 -7.93 -9.94
C THR A 150 -12.38 -8.88 -10.72
N ASP A 151 -12.71 -10.18 -10.73
CA ASP A 151 -11.99 -11.13 -11.59
C ASP A 151 -12.18 -10.75 -13.07
N GLY A 152 -11.11 -10.88 -13.86
CA GLY A 152 -11.10 -10.43 -15.26
C GLY A 152 -10.85 -8.92 -15.47
N LEU A 153 -10.75 -8.10 -14.41
CA LEU A 153 -10.33 -6.70 -14.49
C LEU A 153 -8.82 -6.50 -14.36
N ASP A 154 -8.06 -7.57 -14.13
CA ASP A 154 -6.62 -7.56 -13.84
C ASP A 154 -6.23 -6.61 -12.69
N MET A 155 -7.14 -6.44 -11.74
CA MET A 155 -6.86 -5.66 -10.54
C MET A 155 -5.91 -6.43 -9.61
N VAL A 156 -4.97 -5.73 -9.03
CA VAL A 156 -4.06 -6.29 -8.03
C VAL A 156 -4.56 -6.03 -6.60
N LEU A 157 -4.07 -6.83 -5.66
CA LEU A 157 -4.22 -6.59 -4.23
C LEU A 157 -2.91 -6.08 -3.68
N GLU A 158 -2.95 -4.94 -3.03
CA GLU A 158 -1.94 -4.47 -2.11
C GLU A 158 -2.33 -4.98 -0.73
N LEU A 159 -1.64 -6.05 -0.30
CA LEU A 159 -1.96 -6.68 0.98
C LEU A 159 -1.23 -5.99 2.13
N ASP A 160 -2.00 -5.38 3.04
CA ASP A 160 -1.48 -4.98 4.33
C ASP A 160 -1.51 -6.18 5.29
N VAL A 161 -0.32 -6.68 5.62
CA VAL A 161 -0.15 -7.87 6.46
C VAL A 161 -0.56 -7.65 7.91
N TYR A 162 -0.40 -6.43 8.43
CA TYR A 162 -0.85 -6.07 9.77
C TYR A 162 -2.38 -6.10 9.86
N TRP A 163 -3.07 -5.47 8.93
CA TRP A 163 -4.52 -5.44 8.95
C TRP A 163 -5.15 -6.83 8.74
N ALA A 164 -4.51 -7.68 7.92
CA ALA A 164 -4.91 -9.09 7.80
C ALA A 164 -4.74 -9.83 9.14
N ALA A 165 -3.57 -9.71 9.78
CA ALA A 165 -3.31 -10.30 11.09
C ALA A 165 -4.21 -9.70 12.18
N TYR A 166 -4.48 -8.39 12.14
CA TYR A 166 -5.41 -7.70 13.03
C TYR A 166 -6.82 -8.29 12.95
N ALA A 167 -7.27 -8.64 11.76
CA ALA A 167 -8.56 -9.32 11.55
C ALA A 167 -8.56 -10.79 11.98
N GLY A 168 -7.41 -11.33 12.43
CA GLY A 168 -7.26 -12.73 12.83
C GLY A 168 -7.07 -13.70 11.66
N VAL A 169 -6.64 -13.19 10.51
CA VAL A 169 -6.35 -13.98 9.32
C VAL A 169 -4.92 -14.52 9.40
N ASP A 170 -4.72 -15.78 9.04
CA ASP A 170 -3.40 -16.33 8.79
C ASP A 170 -2.83 -15.70 7.52
N VAL A 171 -1.85 -14.81 7.69
CA VAL A 171 -1.24 -14.04 6.62
C VAL A 171 -0.64 -14.94 5.55
N MET A 172 0.09 -15.99 5.95
CA MET A 172 0.76 -16.89 5.02
C MET A 172 -0.24 -17.69 4.17
N ALA A 173 -1.29 -18.21 4.81
CA ALA A 173 -2.38 -18.90 4.12
C ALA A 173 -3.15 -17.94 3.18
N TYR A 174 -3.35 -16.69 3.59
CA TYR A 174 -4.01 -15.69 2.75
C TYR A 174 -3.15 -15.28 1.54
N MET A 175 -1.85 -15.13 1.73
CA MET A 175 -0.91 -14.88 0.64
C MET A 175 -0.95 -16.02 -0.40
N GLU A 176 -0.97 -17.27 0.03
CA GLU A 176 -1.11 -18.40 -0.89
C GLU A 176 -2.46 -18.38 -1.63
N LYS A 177 -3.55 -18.09 -0.91
CA LYS A 177 -4.89 -18.00 -1.50
C LYS A 177 -4.98 -16.93 -2.59
N GLN A 178 -4.38 -15.76 -2.37
CA GLN A 178 -4.45 -14.59 -3.26
C GLN A 178 -3.18 -14.40 -4.12
N LYS A 179 -2.33 -15.41 -4.24
CA LYS A 179 -1.01 -15.34 -4.91
C LYS A 179 -1.03 -14.76 -6.32
N ASN A 180 -2.13 -14.94 -7.05
CA ASN A 180 -2.29 -14.43 -8.40
C ASN A 180 -2.67 -12.94 -8.44
N ARG A 181 -3.06 -12.35 -7.29
CA ARG A 181 -3.56 -10.98 -7.18
C ARG A 181 -2.61 -10.07 -6.42
N ILE A 182 -1.90 -10.59 -5.41
CA ILE A 182 -0.98 -9.79 -4.58
C ILE A 182 0.24 -9.40 -5.41
N ARG A 183 0.50 -8.08 -5.51
CA ARG A 183 1.68 -7.51 -6.17
C ARG A 183 2.43 -6.52 -5.30
N LEU A 184 1.79 -5.97 -4.29
CA LEU A 184 2.38 -5.08 -3.30
C LEU A 184 2.08 -5.60 -1.90
N LEU A 185 3.02 -5.40 -0.97
CA LEU A 185 2.87 -5.71 0.45
C LEU A 185 3.11 -4.45 1.27
N HIS A 186 2.15 -4.10 2.12
CA HIS A 186 2.41 -3.19 3.21
C HIS A 186 2.96 -3.97 4.40
N LEU A 187 4.19 -3.63 4.77
CA LEU A 187 4.86 -4.15 5.95
C LEU A 187 4.63 -3.19 7.11
N LYS A 188 3.71 -3.57 7.98
CA LYS A 188 3.34 -2.87 9.20
C LYS A 188 3.32 -3.88 10.33
N GLN A 189 3.84 -3.51 11.51
CA GLN A 189 4.14 -4.47 12.56
C GLN A 189 3.13 -4.42 13.70
N MET A 190 2.89 -5.57 14.31
CA MET A 190 2.00 -5.78 15.43
C MET A 190 2.77 -6.23 16.68
N ALA A 191 2.58 -5.55 17.80
CA ALA A 191 3.24 -5.88 19.06
C ALA A 191 2.92 -7.31 19.53
N ASP A 192 1.66 -7.66 19.56
CA ASP A 192 1.13 -8.99 19.91
C ASP A 192 -0.32 -9.15 19.43
N PHE A 193 -0.77 -10.39 19.29
CA PHE A 193 -2.13 -10.70 18.82
C PHE A 193 -3.25 -10.36 19.82
N LYS A 194 -2.94 -10.01 21.07
CA LYS A 194 -3.91 -9.61 22.07
C LYS A 194 -4.16 -8.11 22.06
N SER A 195 -3.10 -7.31 22.16
CA SER A 195 -3.19 -5.85 22.14
C SER A 195 -3.43 -5.32 20.74
N ARG A 196 -2.89 -6.01 19.73
CA ARG A 196 -2.91 -5.62 18.31
C ARG A 196 -2.39 -4.22 18.04
N LYS A 197 -1.51 -3.69 18.91
CA LYS A 197 -0.93 -2.37 18.75
C LYS A 197 0.05 -2.37 17.58
N CYS A 198 0.02 -1.30 16.79
CA CYS A 198 1.06 -1.02 15.82
C CYS A 198 2.35 -0.62 16.55
N VAL A 199 3.50 -1.16 16.14
CA VAL A 199 4.82 -0.88 16.70
C VAL A 199 5.85 -0.75 15.59
N ASP A 200 7.08 -0.33 15.94
CA ASP A 200 8.19 -0.28 14.99
C ASP A 200 8.45 -1.68 14.38
N LEU A 201 8.91 -1.74 13.14
CA LEU A 201 9.03 -2.99 12.39
C LEU A 201 9.93 -4.05 13.07
N ASP A 202 10.87 -3.61 13.89
CA ASP A 202 11.80 -4.48 14.62
C ASP A 202 11.26 -4.98 15.98
N GLU A 203 10.04 -4.62 16.38
CA GLU A 203 9.52 -4.81 17.74
C GLU A 203 8.27 -5.71 17.84
N GLY A 204 7.95 -6.55 16.88
CA GLY A 204 6.66 -7.24 16.90
C GLY A 204 6.69 -8.72 16.55
N VAL A 205 5.49 -9.27 16.31
CA VAL A 205 5.27 -10.72 16.17
C VAL A 205 5.11 -11.20 14.73
N LEU A 206 5.00 -10.29 13.76
CA LEU A 206 4.91 -10.68 12.36
C LEU A 206 6.31 -11.01 11.83
N ASP A 207 6.47 -12.20 11.30
CA ASP A 207 7.73 -12.69 10.73
C ASP A 207 7.92 -12.14 9.31
N PHE A 208 8.55 -10.97 9.19
CA PHE A 208 8.80 -10.37 7.89
C PHE A 208 9.77 -11.16 7.01
N ASN A 209 10.66 -11.96 7.59
CA ASN A 209 11.50 -12.85 6.80
C ASN A 209 10.62 -13.85 6.02
N ALA A 210 9.74 -14.57 6.72
CA ALA A 210 8.82 -15.52 6.11
C ALA A 210 7.85 -14.82 5.12
N ILE A 211 7.31 -13.66 5.49
CA ILE A 211 6.35 -12.89 4.66
C ILE A 211 7.02 -12.42 3.37
N ILE A 212 8.22 -11.84 3.44
CA ILE A 212 8.95 -11.36 2.26
C ILE A 212 9.35 -12.54 1.37
N CYS A 213 9.90 -13.63 1.94
CA CYS A 213 10.20 -14.84 1.16
C CYS A 213 8.98 -15.37 0.41
N LYS A 214 7.83 -15.45 1.09
CA LYS A 214 6.57 -15.83 0.45
C LYS A 214 6.13 -14.83 -0.61
N GLY A 215 6.27 -13.54 -0.34
CA GLY A 215 6.01 -12.48 -1.31
C GLY A 215 6.80 -12.65 -2.60
N LEU A 216 8.10 -12.88 -2.49
CA LEU A 216 8.98 -13.14 -3.64
C LEU A 216 8.55 -14.42 -4.41
N GLU A 217 8.23 -15.49 -3.69
CA GLU A 217 7.73 -16.75 -4.30
C GLU A 217 6.49 -16.53 -5.16
N ILE A 218 5.53 -15.72 -4.68
CA ILE A 218 4.26 -15.47 -5.38
C ILE A 218 4.28 -14.29 -6.36
N GLY A 219 5.45 -13.63 -6.53
CA GLY A 219 5.66 -12.56 -7.50
C GLY A 219 5.22 -11.17 -7.03
N VAL A 220 5.33 -10.88 -5.73
CA VAL A 220 5.23 -9.52 -5.19
C VAL A 220 6.33 -8.66 -5.81
N GLN A 221 5.98 -7.47 -6.24
CA GLN A 221 6.89 -6.54 -6.91
C GLN A 221 7.49 -5.52 -5.94
N HIS A 222 6.71 -5.10 -4.95
CA HIS A 222 7.14 -4.06 -4.01
C HIS A 222 6.74 -4.40 -2.58
N CYS A 223 7.71 -4.23 -1.66
CA CYS A 223 7.50 -4.16 -0.23
C CYS A 223 7.54 -2.70 0.20
N ILE A 224 6.56 -2.27 0.97
CA ILE A 224 6.32 -0.88 1.34
C ILE A 224 6.13 -0.82 2.85
N LEU A 225 6.95 -0.04 3.55
CA LEU A 225 6.75 0.23 4.97
C LEU A 225 5.56 1.15 5.16
N GLU A 226 4.66 0.80 6.05
CA GLU A 226 3.69 1.73 6.61
C GLU A 226 3.74 1.71 8.14
N GLN A 227 3.80 2.91 8.75
CA GLN A 227 3.81 3.10 10.20
C GLN A 227 2.85 4.23 10.57
N GLU A 228 1.92 3.98 11.49
CA GLU A 228 0.91 4.96 11.86
C GLU A 228 0.98 5.43 13.31
N GLU A 229 1.54 4.61 14.20
CA GLU A 229 1.76 4.89 15.61
C GLU A 229 3.26 4.87 15.89
N PHE A 230 3.76 5.83 16.67
CA PHE A 230 5.18 6.03 16.89
C PHE A 230 5.49 6.11 18.38
N ALA A 231 6.40 5.27 18.86
CA ALA A 231 6.97 5.36 20.21
C ALA A 231 8.09 6.41 20.29
N VAL A 232 8.72 6.71 19.17
CA VAL A 232 9.77 7.72 18.99
C VAL A 232 9.37 8.68 17.87
N SER A 233 10.27 9.50 17.34
CA SER A 233 9.91 10.36 16.21
C SER A 233 9.63 9.54 14.95
N PRO A 234 8.70 9.99 14.06
CA PRO A 234 8.39 9.26 12.83
C PRO A 234 9.64 8.94 11.98
N TYR A 235 10.58 9.87 11.86
CA TYR A 235 11.83 9.62 11.14
C TYR A 235 12.70 8.53 11.77
N GLN A 236 12.76 8.47 13.11
CA GLN A 236 13.50 7.41 13.80
C GLN A 236 12.85 6.05 13.59
N SER A 237 11.53 5.97 13.65
CA SER A 237 10.79 4.71 13.42
C SER A 237 11.00 4.19 12.01
N ILE A 238 10.82 5.02 10.97
CA ILE A 238 11.03 4.57 9.58
C ILE A 238 12.49 4.24 9.28
N GLU A 239 13.46 4.92 9.92
CA GLU A 239 14.88 4.60 9.80
C GLU A 239 15.22 3.24 10.45
N LYS A 240 14.66 2.94 11.63
CA LYS A 240 14.75 1.62 12.26
C LYS A 240 14.13 0.53 11.37
N GLY A 241 12.91 0.77 10.88
CA GLY A 241 12.21 -0.14 10.00
C GLY A 241 13.01 -0.44 8.72
N TYR A 242 13.58 0.59 8.08
CA TYR A 242 14.46 0.43 6.93
C TYR A 242 15.66 -0.48 7.26
N LYS A 243 16.39 -0.17 8.34
CA LYS A 243 17.56 -0.95 8.76
C LYS A 243 17.20 -2.40 9.10
N HIS A 244 16.04 -2.62 9.75
CA HIS A 244 15.58 -3.96 10.08
C HIS A 244 15.34 -4.80 8.84
N ILE A 245 14.54 -4.32 7.90
CA ILE A 245 14.18 -5.06 6.68
C ILE A 245 15.41 -5.29 5.78
N MET A 246 16.27 -4.27 5.62
CA MET A 246 17.46 -4.41 4.76
C MET A 246 18.55 -5.30 5.35
N ASN A 247 18.43 -5.74 6.60
CA ASN A 247 19.31 -6.69 7.25
C ASN A 247 18.73 -8.13 7.35
N LEU A 248 17.50 -8.36 6.86
CA LEU A 248 16.94 -9.71 6.70
C LEU A 248 17.55 -10.38 5.46
#